data_69f232e5870400ba9687ddd20d9fd205
#
_entry.id   69f232e5870400ba9687ddd20d9fd205
#
_cell.length_a   1.000
_cell.length_b   1.000
_cell.length_c   1.000
_cell.angle_alpha   90.00
_cell.angle_beta   90.00
_cell.angle_gamma   90.00
#
_symmetry.space_group_name_H-M   'P 1'
#
loop_
_entity.id
_entity.type
_entity.pdbx_description
1 polymer ?
#
loop_
_entity_poly.entity_id
_entity_poly.type
_entity_poly.pdbx_seq_one_letter_code
_entity_poly.pdbx_strand_id
1 'polypeptide(L)'
;MSGRNMAGAKEPFRILGLADLHDRIEMLGRLKEIDADLIAFCGDLHNAGSMETARPAAHALASLGPPVLIVPGNMDHRDFVPDLWRQAGLRMLHRSSFCCADLGFLGMGGMVAKDPRRLGDPARYYHRDDEVYEALAAAYLDTSEARIKIVVAHQPPRGAQDTLYNGESSGSVGLRRFVEEYQPDLLLCGHIHEARGESLIGSTRIVNVGELRRGFASLIEIEDEITVNWIS
;
A
#
# COMPACT_ATOMS: atom_id res chain seq x y z
N MET A 1 -46.63 -8.38 21.81
CA MET A 1 -45.36 -7.63 21.98
C MET A 1 -44.25 -8.46 21.38
N SER A 2 -43.88 -8.15 20.14
CA SER A 2 -42.87 -8.90 19.38
C SER A 2 -41.59 -8.09 19.41
N GLY A 3 -40.66 -8.51 20.28
CA GLY A 3 -39.31 -7.98 20.29
C GLY A 3 -38.52 -8.55 19.12
N ARG A 4 -38.36 -7.82 18.03
CA ARG A 4 -37.35 -8.12 17.00
C ARG A 4 -36.00 -7.80 17.58
N ASN A 5 -35.22 -8.83 17.86
CA ASN A 5 -33.78 -8.74 18.11
C ASN A 5 -33.13 -8.38 16.78
N MET A 6 -32.87 -7.09 16.54
CA MET A 6 -32.03 -6.61 15.46
C MET A 6 -30.60 -6.83 15.94
N ALA A 7 -30.03 -8.01 15.69
CA ALA A 7 -28.59 -8.17 15.68
C ALA A 7 -28.05 -7.24 14.59
N GLY A 8 -27.46 -6.11 15.00
CA GLY A 8 -26.84 -5.15 14.07
C GLY A 8 -25.71 -5.89 13.36
N ALA A 9 -25.81 -6.05 12.05
CA ALA A 9 -24.70 -6.45 11.24
C ALA A 9 -23.56 -5.43 11.48
N LYS A 10 -22.37 -5.90 11.82
CA LYS A 10 -21.20 -5.04 11.96
C LYS A 10 -20.89 -4.51 10.55
N GLU A 11 -20.83 -3.20 10.40
CA GLU A 11 -20.46 -2.63 9.09
C GLU A 11 -19.02 -3.04 8.72
N PRO A 12 -18.74 -3.32 7.42
CA PRO A 12 -17.40 -3.67 6.99
C PRO A 12 -16.43 -2.52 7.22
N PHE A 13 -15.19 -2.82 7.61
CA PHE A 13 -14.11 -1.83 7.61
C PHE A 13 -13.62 -1.62 6.19
N ARG A 14 -13.63 -0.37 5.72
CA ARG A 14 -13.35 0.00 4.32
C ARG A 14 -11.99 0.63 4.18
N ILE A 15 -11.14 0.04 3.33
CA ILE A 15 -9.82 0.57 2.98
C ILE A 15 -9.82 1.00 1.52
N LEU A 16 -9.54 2.28 1.28
CA LEU A 16 -9.29 2.78 -0.07
C LEU A 16 -7.80 2.56 -0.43
N GLY A 17 -7.54 1.57 -1.29
CA GLY A 17 -6.22 1.22 -1.79
C GLY A 17 -5.83 2.08 -2.99
N LEU A 18 -4.72 2.80 -2.89
CA LEU A 18 -4.20 3.74 -3.89
C LEU A 18 -2.71 3.52 -4.14
N ALA A 19 -2.23 3.79 -5.35
CA ALA A 19 -0.81 3.78 -5.72
C ALA A 19 -0.54 4.68 -6.94
N ASP A 20 0.71 5.05 -7.15
CA ASP A 20 1.20 5.59 -8.42
C ASP A 20 0.41 6.81 -8.92
N LEU A 21 0.30 7.85 -8.06
CA LEU A 21 -0.34 9.13 -8.41
C LEU A 21 0.56 9.98 -9.31
N HIS A 22 1.89 9.95 -9.07
CA HIS A 22 2.88 10.67 -9.87
C HIS A 22 2.51 12.15 -10.10
N ASP A 23 2.18 12.86 -9.01
CA ASP A 23 1.79 14.29 -8.98
C ASP A 23 0.50 14.64 -9.78
N ARG A 24 -0.29 13.65 -10.25
CA ARG A 24 -1.56 13.87 -10.97
C ARG A 24 -2.71 14.17 -10.00
N ILE A 25 -2.61 15.29 -9.28
CA ILE A 25 -3.48 15.69 -8.16
C ILE A 25 -4.97 15.70 -8.55
N GLU A 26 -5.27 16.02 -9.80
CA GLU A 26 -6.64 16.05 -10.33
C GLU A 26 -7.36 14.69 -10.19
N MET A 27 -6.63 13.59 -10.14
CA MET A 27 -7.21 12.26 -9.97
C MET A 27 -7.80 12.04 -8.58
N LEU A 28 -7.28 12.72 -7.55
CA LEU A 28 -7.82 12.64 -6.19
C LEU A 28 -9.24 13.20 -6.06
N GLY A 29 -9.60 14.15 -6.92
CA GLY A 29 -10.94 14.75 -6.89
C GLY A 29 -12.08 13.75 -7.09
N ARG A 30 -11.82 12.65 -7.82
CA ARG A 30 -12.80 11.58 -8.11
C ARG A 30 -13.06 10.68 -6.90
N LEU A 31 -12.19 10.72 -5.89
CA LEU A 31 -12.24 9.84 -4.73
C LEU A 31 -12.96 10.45 -3.53
N LYS A 32 -13.34 11.73 -3.59
CA LYS A 32 -13.90 12.49 -2.45
C LYS A 32 -15.22 11.95 -1.92
N GLU A 33 -15.99 11.27 -2.76
CA GLU A 33 -17.30 10.71 -2.39
C GLU A 33 -17.22 9.23 -2.01
N ILE A 34 -16.01 8.64 -2.01
CA ILE A 34 -15.83 7.26 -1.63
C ILE A 34 -15.76 7.18 -0.11
N ASP A 35 -16.73 6.49 0.47
CA ASP A 35 -16.79 6.22 1.89
C ASP A 35 -15.73 5.16 2.27
N ALA A 36 -14.73 5.57 3.03
CA ALA A 36 -13.65 4.71 3.50
C ALA A 36 -13.21 5.10 4.91
N ASP A 37 -12.85 4.12 5.71
CA ASP A 37 -12.36 4.32 7.09
C ASP A 37 -10.87 4.65 7.11
N LEU A 38 -10.13 4.22 6.07
CA LEU A 38 -8.69 4.37 5.96
C LEU A 38 -8.25 4.39 4.51
N ILE A 39 -7.20 5.14 4.19
CA ILE A 39 -6.51 5.10 2.91
C ILE A 39 -5.18 4.36 3.10
N ALA A 40 -4.95 3.31 2.29
CA ALA A 40 -3.65 2.63 2.17
C ALA A 40 -3.01 3.05 0.85
N PHE A 41 -1.95 3.87 0.92
CA PHE A 41 -1.25 4.38 -0.27
C PHE A 41 0.05 3.61 -0.53
N CYS A 42 0.10 2.87 -1.62
CA CYS A 42 1.17 1.92 -1.96
C CYS A 42 2.35 2.55 -2.72
N GLY A 43 2.67 3.82 -2.48
CA GLY A 43 3.88 4.47 -3.00
C GLY A 43 3.73 5.19 -4.34
N ASP A 44 4.79 5.92 -4.72
CA ASP A 44 4.88 6.78 -5.88
C ASP A 44 3.77 7.87 -5.90
N LEU A 45 3.65 8.57 -4.75
CA LEU A 45 2.82 9.76 -4.66
C LEU A 45 3.39 10.89 -5.54
N HIS A 46 4.73 10.97 -5.61
CA HIS A 46 5.46 12.01 -6.32
C HIS A 46 6.31 11.46 -7.47
N ASN A 47 6.65 12.34 -8.41
CA ASN A 47 7.79 12.16 -9.31
C ASN A 47 8.96 12.93 -8.72
N ALA A 48 10.07 12.29 -8.46
CA ALA A 48 11.30 12.86 -7.96
C ALA A 48 11.48 14.36 -8.29
N GLY A 49 11.08 15.21 -7.42
CA GLY A 49 11.15 16.66 -7.58
C GLY A 49 11.83 17.29 -6.38
N SER A 50 11.33 18.44 -5.98
CA SER A 50 11.67 19.12 -4.74
C SER A 50 10.53 18.99 -3.72
N MET A 51 10.81 19.32 -2.46
CA MET A 51 9.76 19.42 -1.43
C MET A 51 8.64 20.39 -1.86
N GLU A 52 8.97 21.48 -2.55
CA GLU A 52 8.01 22.47 -3.00
C GLU A 52 7.04 21.89 -4.03
N THR A 53 7.56 21.15 -5.03
CA THR A 53 6.72 20.53 -6.07
C THR A 53 5.92 19.34 -5.55
N ALA A 54 6.40 18.63 -4.53
CA ALA A 54 5.72 17.48 -3.92
C ALA A 54 4.62 17.89 -2.92
N ARG A 55 4.72 19.06 -2.28
CA ARG A 55 3.79 19.51 -1.24
C ARG A 55 2.31 19.50 -1.64
N PRO A 56 1.89 19.98 -2.83
CA PRO A 56 0.50 19.98 -3.23
C PRO A 56 -0.14 18.59 -3.26
N ALA A 57 0.57 17.56 -3.74
CA ALA A 57 0.05 16.20 -3.80
C ALA A 57 -0.15 15.60 -2.40
N ALA A 58 0.79 15.82 -1.47
CA ALA A 58 0.68 15.36 -0.09
C ALA A 58 -0.54 15.99 0.63
N HIS A 59 -0.72 17.31 0.51
CA HIS A 59 -1.87 17.99 1.11
C HIS A 59 -3.20 17.60 0.43
N ALA A 60 -3.22 17.43 -0.89
CA ALA A 60 -4.42 16.99 -1.59
C ALA A 60 -4.85 15.58 -1.18
N LEU A 61 -3.90 14.65 -0.99
CA LEU A 61 -4.18 13.32 -0.47
C LEU A 61 -4.75 13.37 0.94
N ALA A 62 -4.13 14.14 1.84
CA ALA A 62 -4.63 14.33 3.21
C ALA A 62 -6.04 14.94 3.26
N SER A 63 -6.39 15.77 2.28
CA SER A 63 -7.70 16.44 2.21
C SER A 63 -8.87 15.55 1.78
N LEU A 64 -8.61 14.28 1.44
CA LEU A 64 -9.69 13.31 1.18
C LEU A 64 -10.50 12.96 2.43
N GLY A 65 -9.94 13.15 3.63
CA GLY A 65 -10.63 13.01 4.91
C GLY A 65 -10.22 11.80 5.73
N PRO A 66 -10.26 10.56 5.22
CA PRO A 66 -9.84 9.39 5.99
C PRO A 66 -8.34 9.44 6.38
N PRO A 67 -7.95 8.84 7.53
CA PRO A 67 -6.54 8.65 7.87
C PRO A 67 -5.77 7.94 6.76
N VAL A 68 -4.53 8.37 6.51
CA VAL A 68 -3.69 7.81 5.44
C VAL A 68 -2.49 7.09 6.03
N LEU A 69 -2.37 5.79 5.72
CA LEU A 69 -1.14 5.01 5.85
C LEU A 69 -0.46 4.98 4.48
N ILE A 70 0.80 5.38 4.42
CA ILE A 70 1.52 5.51 3.15
C ILE A 70 2.90 4.87 3.23
N VAL A 71 3.28 4.11 2.21
CA VAL A 71 4.69 3.70 2.00
C VAL A 71 5.29 4.49 0.84
N PRO A 72 6.59 4.79 0.83
CA PRO A 72 7.21 5.41 -0.32
C PRO A 72 7.30 4.44 -1.50
N GLY A 73 7.23 4.97 -2.71
CA GLY A 73 7.63 4.25 -3.91
C GLY A 73 9.10 4.53 -4.28
N ASN A 74 9.54 4.06 -5.44
CA ASN A 74 10.89 4.31 -5.92
C ASN A 74 11.06 5.70 -6.54
N MET A 75 9.98 6.42 -6.83
CA MET A 75 10.03 7.81 -7.31
C MET A 75 9.97 8.82 -6.16
N ASP A 76 9.47 8.45 -4.99
CA ASP A 76 9.45 9.32 -3.81
C ASP A 76 10.87 9.57 -3.27
N HIS A 77 11.15 10.80 -2.83
CA HIS A 77 12.51 11.24 -2.50
C HIS A 77 12.79 11.09 -0.98
N ARG A 78 13.85 10.32 -0.63
CA ARG A 78 14.18 9.99 0.77
C ARG A 78 14.43 11.18 1.66
N ASP A 79 15.05 12.26 1.14
CA ASP A 79 15.52 13.37 1.98
C ASP A 79 14.39 14.25 2.50
N PHE A 80 13.28 14.37 1.79
CA PHE A 80 12.22 15.31 2.19
C PHE A 80 10.85 14.66 2.38
N VAL A 81 10.57 13.50 1.77
CA VAL A 81 9.26 12.86 1.82
C VAL A 81 8.82 12.53 3.26
N PRO A 82 9.67 12.00 4.17
CA PRO A 82 9.24 11.70 5.53
C PRO A 82 8.73 12.93 6.29
N ASP A 83 9.44 14.05 6.18
CA ASP A 83 9.06 15.30 6.83
C ASP A 83 7.85 15.95 6.17
N LEU A 84 7.79 15.94 4.85
CA LEU A 84 6.67 16.47 4.09
C LEU A 84 5.36 15.75 4.43
N TRP A 85 5.37 14.42 4.43
CA TRP A 85 4.18 13.61 4.72
C TRP A 85 3.73 13.78 6.18
N ARG A 86 4.67 13.81 7.12
CA ARG A 86 4.36 14.09 8.52
C ARG A 86 3.71 15.46 8.68
N GLN A 87 4.21 16.52 8.00
CA GLN A 87 3.62 17.87 8.02
C GLN A 87 2.22 17.91 7.40
N ALA A 88 1.97 17.10 6.39
CA ALA A 88 0.65 16.96 5.75
C ALA A 88 -0.33 16.08 6.54
N GLY A 89 0.11 15.42 7.62
CA GLY A 89 -0.73 14.51 8.41
C GLY A 89 -0.82 13.09 7.86
N LEU A 90 0.03 12.73 6.90
CA LEU A 90 0.13 11.36 6.38
C LEU A 90 1.03 10.52 7.29
N ARG A 91 0.61 9.30 7.61
CA ARG A 91 1.41 8.37 8.41
C ARG A 91 2.25 7.45 7.54
N MET A 92 3.55 7.69 7.53
CA MET A 92 4.50 6.82 6.85
C MET A 92 4.61 5.47 7.55
N LEU A 93 4.43 4.38 6.80
CA LEU A 93 4.44 3.00 7.31
C LEU A 93 5.70 2.21 6.89
N HIS A 94 6.66 2.83 6.22
CA HIS A 94 7.84 2.15 5.69
C HIS A 94 8.70 1.49 6.79
N ARG A 95 8.94 0.16 6.68
CA ARG A 95 9.70 -0.68 7.62
C ARG A 95 9.16 -0.59 9.06
N SER A 96 7.86 -0.50 9.19
CA SER A 96 7.17 -0.35 10.47
C SER A 96 5.77 -0.96 10.43
N SER A 97 5.11 -0.99 11.57
CA SER A 97 3.76 -1.48 11.76
C SER A 97 2.84 -0.40 12.32
N PHE A 98 1.54 -0.64 12.19
CA PHE A 98 0.49 0.16 12.80
C PHE A 98 -0.73 -0.73 13.07
N CYS A 99 -1.31 -0.62 14.26
CA CYS A 99 -2.54 -1.32 14.60
C CYS A 99 -3.68 -0.33 14.83
N CYS A 100 -4.86 -0.65 14.31
CA CYS A 100 -6.11 0.03 14.63
C CYS A 100 -7.25 -0.98 14.64
N ALA A 101 -8.15 -0.87 15.63
CA ALA A 101 -9.16 -1.89 15.89
C ALA A 101 -8.50 -3.29 15.99
N ASP A 102 -9.00 -4.26 15.24
CA ASP A 102 -8.47 -5.63 15.15
C ASP A 102 -7.59 -5.86 13.90
N LEU A 103 -7.15 -4.77 13.25
CA LEU A 103 -6.31 -4.81 12.05
C LEU A 103 -4.87 -4.42 12.38
N GLY A 104 -3.91 -5.19 11.84
CA GLY A 104 -2.48 -4.90 11.87
C GLY A 104 -1.95 -4.60 10.47
N PHE A 105 -1.31 -3.45 10.30
CA PHE A 105 -0.72 -3.01 9.04
C PHE A 105 0.80 -3.09 9.13
N LEU A 106 1.43 -3.64 8.09
CA LEU A 106 2.87 -3.73 7.92
C LEU A 106 3.26 -3.02 6.64
N GLY A 107 4.31 -2.20 6.67
CA GLY A 107 4.68 -1.39 5.51
C GLY A 107 6.07 -1.65 4.97
N MET A 108 6.17 -1.79 3.63
CA MET A 108 7.44 -1.86 2.92
C MET A 108 7.38 -1.09 1.61
N GLY A 109 7.96 0.11 1.61
CA GLY A 109 8.04 0.95 0.42
C GLY A 109 9.32 0.72 -0.39
N GLY A 110 9.40 1.39 -1.54
CA GLY A 110 10.51 1.29 -2.47
C GLY A 110 10.49 0.00 -3.30
N MET A 111 11.61 -0.30 -3.91
CA MET A 111 11.76 -1.50 -4.73
C MET A 111 13.12 -2.17 -4.54
N VAL A 112 13.20 -3.44 -4.88
CA VAL A 112 14.47 -4.17 -4.93
C VAL A 112 15.30 -3.66 -6.11
N ALA A 113 16.55 -3.31 -5.81
CA ALA A 113 17.47 -2.83 -6.82
C ALA A 113 17.93 -3.96 -7.76
N LYS A 114 17.56 -3.89 -9.04
CA LYS A 114 18.09 -4.81 -10.07
C LYS A 114 19.59 -4.60 -10.32
N ASP A 115 20.06 -3.34 -10.20
CA ASP A 115 21.46 -2.97 -10.28
C ASP A 115 21.98 -2.65 -8.87
N PRO A 116 22.98 -3.40 -8.34
CA PRO A 116 23.52 -3.15 -7.01
C PRO A 116 24.05 -1.73 -6.78
N ARG A 117 24.43 -1.00 -7.83
CA ARG A 117 24.88 0.40 -7.73
C ARG A 117 23.78 1.32 -7.23
N ARG A 118 22.51 0.96 -7.44
CA ARG A 118 21.35 1.73 -6.96
C ARG A 118 21.13 1.65 -5.46
N LEU A 119 21.66 0.63 -4.78
CA LEU A 119 21.55 0.50 -3.31
C LEU A 119 22.24 1.68 -2.58
N GLY A 120 23.20 2.33 -3.21
CA GLY A 120 23.88 3.53 -2.67
C GLY A 120 23.18 4.86 -3.00
N ASP A 121 22.07 4.86 -3.73
CA ASP A 121 21.35 6.08 -4.08
C ASP A 121 20.73 6.72 -2.81
N PRO A 122 21.21 7.90 -2.38
CA PRO A 122 20.69 8.52 -1.16
C PRO A 122 19.28 9.06 -1.34
N ALA A 123 18.86 9.35 -2.56
CA ALA A 123 17.58 9.98 -2.87
C ALA A 123 16.41 8.99 -3.02
N ARG A 124 16.70 7.69 -3.14
CA ARG A 124 15.72 6.69 -3.53
C ARG A 124 15.57 5.56 -2.51
N TYR A 125 14.41 4.93 -2.51
CA TYR A 125 14.09 3.77 -1.68
C TYR A 125 14.40 2.46 -2.44
N TYR A 126 15.70 2.14 -2.56
CA TYR A 126 16.16 0.87 -3.11
C TYR A 126 16.63 -0.06 -2.01
N HIS A 127 16.29 -1.34 -2.12
CA HIS A 127 16.55 -2.37 -1.13
C HIS A 127 17.12 -3.63 -1.76
N ARG A 128 17.71 -4.49 -0.93
CA ARG A 128 17.95 -5.91 -1.24
C ARG A 128 16.72 -6.73 -0.84
N ASP A 129 16.56 -7.90 -1.44
CA ASP A 129 15.44 -8.80 -1.11
C ASP A 129 15.47 -9.30 0.35
N ASP A 130 16.66 -9.53 0.92
CA ASP A 130 16.80 -9.89 2.33
C ASP A 130 16.34 -8.78 3.27
N GLU A 131 16.64 -7.51 2.97
CA GLU A 131 16.17 -6.36 3.75
C GLU A 131 14.63 -6.20 3.71
N VAL A 132 14.00 -6.53 2.59
CA VAL A 132 12.53 -6.53 2.47
C VAL A 132 11.92 -7.58 3.40
N TYR A 133 12.44 -8.81 3.35
CA TYR A 133 11.99 -9.91 4.21
C TYR A 133 12.18 -9.59 5.69
N GLU A 134 13.40 -9.17 6.11
CA GLU A 134 13.73 -8.88 7.51
C GLU A 134 12.88 -7.75 8.09
N ALA A 135 12.67 -6.67 7.32
CA ALA A 135 11.84 -5.54 7.76
C ALA A 135 10.39 -5.94 8.01
N LEU A 136 9.80 -6.74 7.13
CA LEU A 136 8.42 -7.22 7.28
C LEU A 136 8.30 -8.26 8.38
N ALA A 137 9.26 -9.18 8.53
CA ALA A 137 9.28 -10.17 9.60
C ALA A 137 9.34 -9.48 10.98
N ALA A 138 10.17 -8.44 11.12
CA ALA A 138 10.23 -7.64 12.35
C ALA A 138 8.89 -6.92 12.63
N ALA A 139 8.32 -6.24 11.62
CA ALA A 139 7.05 -5.54 11.75
C ALA A 139 5.87 -6.47 12.06
N TYR A 140 5.92 -7.72 11.59
CA TYR A 140 4.87 -8.71 11.84
C TYR A 140 4.72 -9.05 13.33
N LEU A 141 5.82 -9.10 14.07
CA LEU A 141 5.80 -9.38 15.51
C LEU A 141 5.01 -8.32 16.29
N ASP A 142 5.07 -7.05 15.86
CA ASP A 142 4.35 -5.96 16.49
C ASP A 142 2.83 -6.02 16.25
N THR A 143 2.38 -6.86 15.30
CA THR A 143 0.96 -7.03 14.96
C THR A 143 0.38 -8.35 15.50
N SER A 144 1.03 -8.99 16.48
CA SER A 144 0.64 -10.30 17.01
C SER A 144 -0.81 -10.37 17.48
N GLU A 145 -1.32 -9.33 18.11
CA GLU A 145 -2.68 -9.24 18.64
C GLU A 145 -3.75 -8.92 17.58
N ALA A 146 -3.35 -8.54 16.37
CA ALA A 146 -4.29 -8.22 15.30
C ALA A 146 -4.91 -9.50 14.71
N ARG A 147 -6.24 -9.48 14.53
CA ARG A 147 -6.98 -10.58 13.90
C ARG A 147 -6.68 -10.69 12.41
N ILE A 148 -6.59 -9.55 11.73
CA ILE A 148 -6.29 -9.46 10.30
C ILE A 148 -5.00 -8.69 10.10
N LYS A 149 -4.09 -9.24 9.31
CA LYS A 149 -2.78 -8.64 9.01
C LYS A 149 -2.70 -8.24 7.54
N ILE A 150 -2.39 -6.97 7.32
CA ILE A 150 -2.40 -6.33 6.02
C ILE A 150 -1.01 -5.79 5.71
N VAL A 151 -0.43 -6.23 4.62
CA VAL A 151 0.82 -5.65 4.10
C VAL A 151 0.49 -4.54 3.12
N VAL A 152 1.10 -3.38 3.30
CA VAL A 152 1.09 -2.27 2.35
C VAL A 152 2.50 -2.18 1.75
N ALA A 153 2.66 -2.55 0.49
CA ALA A 153 3.94 -2.53 -0.19
C ALA A 153 3.87 -1.67 -1.45
N HIS A 154 5.03 -1.17 -1.92
CA HIS A 154 5.05 -0.54 -3.24
C HIS A 154 5.23 -1.58 -4.33
N GLN A 155 6.34 -2.34 -4.30
CA GLN A 155 6.61 -3.41 -5.26
C GLN A 155 5.81 -4.67 -4.90
N PRO A 156 5.24 -5.39 -5.88
CA PRO A 156 4.55 -6.66 -5.65
C PRO A 156 5.51 -7.80 -5.28
N PRO A 157 5.01 -8.91 -4.71
CA PRO A 157 5.79 -10.12 -4.50
C PRO A 157 6.07 -10.84 -5.84
N ARG A 158 7.21 -11.52 -5.93
CA ARG A 158 7.60 -12.28 -7.13
C ARG A 158 6.56 -13.32 -7.51
N GLY A 159 6.13 -13.30 -8.79
CA GLY A 159 5.19 -14.26 -9.35
C GLY A 159 3.71 -14.02 -9.03
N ALA A 160 3.37 -12.82 -8.46
CA ALA A 160 1.99 -12.41 -8.26
C ALA A 160 1.85 -10.90 -8.50
N GLN A 161 1.02 -10.51 -9.46
CA GLN A 161 0.79 -9.11 -9.88
C GLN A 161 2.09 -8.35 -10.23
N ASP A 162 3.07 -9.06 -10.80
CA ASP A 162 4.43 -8.55 -11.04
C ASP A 162 4.91 -8.69 -12.49
N THR A 163 4.02 -9.05 -13.41
CA THR A 163 4.35 -9.31 -14.81
C THR A 163 4.36 -8.02 -15.62
N LEU A 164 5.50 -7.72 -16.23
CA LEU A 164 5.70 -6.60 -17.13
C LEU A 164 5.10 -6.88 -18.53
N TYR A 165 4.90 -5.84 -19.36
CA TYR A 165 4.42 -5.98 -20.74
C TYR A 165 5.23 -6.95 -21.61
N ASN A 166 6.52 -7.15 -21.31
CA ASN A 166 7.39 -8.11 -22.01
C ASN A 166 7.28 -9.55 -21.47
N GLY A 167 6.40 -9.80 -20.50
CA GLY A 167 6.20 -11.10 -19.87
C GLY A 167 7.18 -11.43 -18.74
N GLU A 168 8.14 -10.55 -18.43
CA GLU A 168 9.09 -10.76 -17.32
C GLU A 168 8.46 -10.45 -15.97
N SER A 169 8.82 -11.23 -14.96
CA SER A 169 8.50 -10.95 -13.56
C SER A 169 9.43 -9.88 -12.98
N SER A 170 8.90 -8.92 -12.25
CA SER A 170 9.66 -7.82 -11.62
C SER A 170 9.35 -7.61 -10.14
N GLY A 171 8.72 -8.57 -9.49
CA GLY A 171 8.42 -8.55 -8.06
C GLY A 171 9.61 -8.89 -7.16
N SER A 172 9.47 -8.64 -5.87
CA SER A 172 10.46 -8.95 -4.82
C SER A 172 10.39 -10.42 -4.41
N VAL A 173 11.54 -11.08 -4.42
CA VAL A 173 11.71 -12.45 -3.91
C VAL A 173 11.61 -12.47 -2.37
N GLY A 174 12.15 -11.46 -1.70
CA GLY A 174 12.07 -11.33 -0.25
C GLY A 174 10.63 -11.13 0.24
N LEU A 175 9.83 -10.30 -0.48
CA LEU A 175 8.42 -10.15 -0.18
C LEU A 175 7.63 -11.44 -0.45
N ARG A 176 7.94 -12.15 -1.54
CA ARG A 176 7.34 -13.46 -1.84
C ARG A 176 7.60 -14.46 -0.71
N ARG A 177 8.85 -14.58 -0.27
CA ARG A 177 9.24 -15.45 0.84
C ARG A 177 8.51 -15.08 2.13
N PHE A 178 8.40 -13.79 2.46
CA PHE A 178 7.66 -13.32 3.63
C PHE A 178 6.19 -13.76 3.57
N VAL A 179 5.52 -13.56 2.42
CA VAL A 179 4.13 -13.96 2.25
C VAL A 179 3.95 -15.47 2.40
N GLU A 180 4.83 -16.27 1.82
CA GLU A 180 4.76 -17.74 1.92
C GLU A 180 4.95 -18.25 3.35
N GLU A 181 5.80 -17.59 4.14
CA GLU A 181 6.12 -18.01 5.51
C GLU A 181 5.09 -17.52 6.53
N TYR A 182 4.67 -16.26 6.44
CA TYR A 182 3.82 -15.61 7.45
C TYR A 182 2.33 -15.58 7.10
N GLN A 183 1.96 -15.77 5.85
CA GLN A 183 0.58 -15.80 5.35
C GLN A 183 -0.29 -14.65 5.90
N PRO A 184 0.09 -13.35 5.71
CA PRO A 184 -0.82 -12.25 6.06
C PRO A 184 -2.12 -12.39 5.27
N ASP A 185 -3.23 -11.83 5.77
CA ASP A 185 -4.54 -11.99 5.14
C ASP A 185 -4.63 -11.24 3.79
N LEU A 186 -3.99 -10.07 3.71
CA LEU A 186 -4.02 -9.19 2.53
C LEU A 186 -2.66 -8.55 2.28
N LEU A 187 -2.31 -8.39 1.01
CA LEU A 187 -1.21 -7.55 0.55
C LEU A 187 -1.70 -6.59 -0.53
N LEU A 188 -1.56 -5.30 -0.29
CA LEU A 188 -1.83 -4.22 -1.25
C LEU A 188 -0.51 -3.74 -1.85
N CYS A 189 -0.45 -3.57 -3.17
CA CYS A 189 0.73 -3.07 -3.87
C CYS A 189 0.37 -2.23 -5.11
N GLY A 190 1.38 -1.62 -5.75
CA GLY A 190 1.31 -0.88 -6.99
C GLY A 190 2.50 -1.20 -7.89
N HIS A 191 3.22 -0.17 -8.39
CA HIS A 191 4.47 -0.22 -9.12
C HIS A 191 4.41 -0.87 -10.51
N ILE A 192 3.85 -2.06 -10.65
CA ILE A 192 3.70 -2.72 -11.95
C ILE A 192 2.32 -2.36 -12.52
N HIS A 193 2.28 -1.27 -13.26
CA HIS A 193 1.03 -0.62 -13.70
C HIS A 193 0.16 -1.52 -14.56
N GLU A 194 0.78 -2.38 -15.38
CA GLU A 194 0.11 -3.35 -16.25
C GLU A 194 -0.44 -4.58 -15.52
N ALA A 195 -0.02 -4.79 -14.27
CA ALA A 195 -0.40 -5.97 -13.49
C ALA A 195 -1.52 -5.69 -12.47
N ARG A 196 -2.35 -4.67 -12.70
CA ARG A 196 -3.54 -4.40 -11.88
C ARG A 196 -4.43 -5.64 -11.82
N GLY A 197 -4.82 -6.04 -10.63
CA GLY A 197 -5.65 -7.24 -10.44
C GLY A 197 -5.36 -7.90 -9.10
N GLU A 198 -5.86 -9.11 -8.93
CA GLU A 198 -5.66 -9.90 -7.72
C GLU A 198 -5.27 -11.35 -8.00
N SER A 199 -4.58 -11.97 -7.04
CA SER A 199 -4.23 -13.38 -7.04
C SER A 199 -4.02 -13.87 -5.60
N LEU A 200 -3.71 -15.16 -5.42
CA LEU A 200 -3.43 -15.75 -4.13
C LEU A 200 -2.00 -16.30 -4.06
N ILE A 201 -1.36 -16.13 -2.91
CA ILE A 201 -0.16 -16.88 -2.50
C ILE A 201 -0.49 -17.61 -1.21
N GLY A 202 -0.75 -18.91 -1.28
CA GLY A 202 -1.33 -19.64 -0.16
C GLY A 202 -2.71 -19.09 0.20
N SER A 203 -2.90 -18.65 1.45
CA SER A 203 -4.13 -17.98 1.90
C SER A 203 -4.10 -16.46 1.70
N THR A 204 -2.95 -15.86 1.42
CA THR A 204 -2.80 -14.41 1.28
C THR A 204 -3.39 -13.91 -0.03
N ARG A 205 -4.32 -12.95 0.05
CA ARG A 205 -4.82 -12.21 -1.12
C ARG A 205 -3.84 -11.13 -1.50
N ILE A 206 -3.33 -11.15 -2.73
CA ILE A 206 -2.44 -10.13 -3.30
C ILE A 206 -3.26 -9.25 -4.23
N VAL A 207 -3.24 -7.93 -3.99
CA VAL A 207 -3.99 -6.95 -4.79
C VAL A 207 -3.05 -5.86 -5.27
N ASN A 208 -2.84 -5.78 -6.57
CA ASN A 208 -2.25 -4.60 -7.19
C ASN A 208 -3.38 -3.61 -7.48
N VAL A 209 -3.43 -2.52 -6.72
CA VAL A 209 -4.54 -1.55 -6.74
C VAL A 209 -4.62 -0.73 -8.04
N GLY A 210 -3.58 -0.78 -8.87
CA GLY A 210 -3.46 -0.05 -10.12
C GLY A 210 -2.92 1.37 -9.94
N GLU A 211 -2.63 2.03 -11.07
CA GLU A 211 -2.05 3.38 -11.09
C GLU A 211 -3.14 4.47 -11.02
N LEU A 212 -3.12 5.24 -9.92
CA LEU A 212 -4.09 6.32 -9.69
C LEU A 212 -3.97 7.44 -10.73
N ARG A 213 -2.79 7.67 -11.30
CA ARG A 213 -2.61 8.67 -12.36
C ARG A 213 -3.48 8.42 -13.61
N ARG A 214 -4.02 7.19 -13.77
CA ARG A 214 -5.00 6.83 -14.81
C ARG A 214 -6.42 6.68 -14.27
N GLY A 215 -6.63 6.97 -13.00
CA GLY A 215 -7.92 6.89 -12.34
C GLY A 215 -8.23 5.55 -11.68
N PHE A 216 -7.27 4.60 -11.64
CA PHE A 216 -7.46 3.30 -11.01
C PHE A 216 -7.24 3.36 -9.51
N ALA A 217 -8.12 2.69 -8.78
CA ALA A 217 -8.05 2.48 -7.33
C ALA A 217 -8.81 1.20 -6.96
N SER A 218 -8.81 0.84 -5.69
CA SER A 218 -9.58 -0.30 -5.18
C SER A 218 -10.18 0.04 -3.82
N LEU A 219 -11.45 -0.28 -3.60
CA LEU A 219 -12.08 -0.25 -2.29
C LEU A 219 -12.11 -1.68 -1.75
N ILE A 220 -11.43 -1.89 -0.65
CA ILE A 220 -11.36 -3.18 0.05
C ILE A 220 -12.32 -3.12 1.23
N GLU A 221 -13.24 -4.06 1.31
CA GLU A 221 -14.17 -4.21 2.44
C GLU A 221 -13.77 -5.44 3.24
N ILE A 222 -13.60 -5.27 4.54
CA ILE A 222 -13.18 -6.30 5.50
C ILE A 222 -14.30 -6.51 6.50
N GLU A 223 -14.87 -7.71 6.46
CA GLU A 223 -15.88 -8.20 7.40
C GLU A 223 -15.48 -9.61 7.85
N ASP A 224 -16.29 -10.63 7.56
CA ASP A 224 -15.94 -12.04 7.72
C ASP A 224 -15.04 -12.51 6.56
N GLU A 225 -15.21 -11.91 5.38
CA GLU A 225 -14.38 -12.09 4.19
C GLU A 225 -13.81 -10.75 3.72
N ILE A 226 -12.71 -10.83 2.96
CA ILE A 226 -12.11 -9.66 2.30
C ILE A 226 -12.64 -9.60 0.87
N THR A 227 -13.27 -8.50 0.50
CA THR A 227 -13.74 -8.24 -0.87
C THR A 227 -13.02 -7.06 -1.50
N VAL A 228 -12.87 -7.07 -2.83
CA VAL A 228 -12.18 -6.02 -3.59
C VAL A 228 -13.12 -5.45 -4.66
N ASN A 229 -13.44 -4.18 -4.52
CA ASN A 229 -14.25 -3.43 -5.48
C ASN A 229 -13.35 -2.50 -6.30
N TRP A 230 -13.30 -2.71 -7.60
CA TRP A 230 -12.41 -1.98 -8.50
C TRP A 230 -13.01 -0.64 -8.92
N ILE A 231 -12.21 0.44 -8.79
CA ILE A 231 -12.56 1.81 -9.20
C ILE A 231 -11.76 2.17 -10.45
N SER A 232 -12.42 2.80 -11.44
CA SER A 232 -11.82 3.19 -12.72
C SER A 232 -12.50 4.43 -13.32
#